data_017a25adead9d4c288f9086666d29659
#
_entry.id   017a25adead9d4c288f9086666d29659
#
_cell.length_a   1.000
_cell.length_b   1.000
_cell.length_c   1.000
_cell.angle_alpha   90.00
_cell.angle_beta   90.00
_cell.angle_gamma   90.00
#
_symmetry.space_group_name_H-M   'P 1'
#
loop_
_entity.id
_entity.type
_entity.pdbx_description
1 polymer ?
#
loop_
_entity_poly.entity_id
_entity_poly.type
_entity_poly.pdbx_seq_one_letter_code
_entity_poly.pdbx_strand_id
1 'polypeptide(L)'
;MDENTVSQVPALLLDDLDRRILEQLQRDSALTNQDLALKVHASPPTCLRRVRRLTEEGVIARQVALLDPDRLGSTLTAIVEITLDVQAAERLAEFEQHMLEEAAVRQCYRVSPGPDFVVIVQVPDMPAYHALAHRAFTAHANVRNVRTFFSVHRAKFETRVDLPAA
;
A
#
# COMPACT_ATOMS: atom_id res chain seq x y z
N MET A 1 25.73 -7.03 14.00
CA MET A 1 26.04 -6.20 12.84
C MET A 1 25.56 -6.99 11.65
N ASP A 2 24.35 -6.78 11.22
CA ASP A 2 23.92 -7.30 9.92
C ASP A 2 22.84 -6.37 9.40
N GLU A 3 23.18 -5.78 8.28
CA GLU A 3 22.50 -4.70 7.62
C GLU A 3 21.10 -5.12 7.16
N ASN A 4 20.15 -4.33 7.58
CA ASN A 4 18.80 -4.30 7.04
C ASN A 4 18.88 -3.98 5.53
N THR A 5 19.04 -5.00 4.70
CA THR A 5 19.03 -4.87 3.25
C THR A 5 17.59 -4.62 2.82
N VAL A 6 17.15 -3.38 3.01
CA VAL A 6 16.06 -2.85 2.19
C VAL A 6 16.54 -2.99 0.76
N SER A 7 15.92 -3.89 0.00
CA SER A 7 16.22 -4.12 -1.41
C SER A 7 16.16 -2.77 -2.12
N GLN A 8 17.32 -2.14 -2.35
CA GLN A 8 17.42 -0.91 -3.11
C GLN A 8 17.21 -1.28 -4.57
N VAL A 9 15.95 -1.25 -5.00
CA VAL A 9 15.64 -1.14 -6.43
C VAL A 9 16.38 0.12 -6.90
N PRO A 10 17.26 0.06 -7.89
CA PRO A 10 17.97 1.23 -8.36
C PRO A 10 16.96 2.31 -8.73
N ALA A 11 17.09 3.48 -8.11
CA ALA A 11 16.19 4.58 -8.37
C ALA A 11 16.26 4.93 -9.85
N LEU A 12 15.13 4.81 -10.54
CA LEU A 12 15.03 5.21 -11.93
C LEU A 12 15.33 6.70 -12.03
N LEU A 13 16.19 7.09 -12.98
CA LEU A 13 16.47 8.49 -13.25
C LEU A 13 15.23 9.13 -13.91
N LEU A 14 14.47 9.87 -13.12
CA LEU A 14 13.32 10.64 -13.60
C LEU A 14 13.81 12.01 -14.08
N ASP A 15 13.48 12.35 -15.32
CA ASP A 15 13.67 13.72 -15.80
C ASP A 15 12.51 14.65 -15.37
N ASP A 16 12.63 15.93 -15.64
CA ASP A 16 11.63 16.94 -15.24
C ASP A 16 10.26 16.69 -15.86
N LEU A 17 10.21 16.14 -17.06
CA LEU A 17 8.94 15.80 -17.70
C LEU A 17 8.28 14.60 -17.02
N ASP A 18 9.05 13.59 -16.67
CA ASP A 18 8.56 12.41 -15.93
C ASP A 18 7.97 12.84 -14.58
N ARG A 19 8.66 13.73 -13.85
CA ARG A 19 8.16 14.26 -12.57
C ARG A 19 6.83 14.99 -12.75
N ARG A 20 6.74 15.90 -13.71
CA ARG A 20 5.48 16.62 -13.99
C ARG A 20 4.34 15.67 -14.37
N ILE A 21 4.62 14.65 -15.16
CA ILE A 21 3.63 13.61 -15.51
C ILE A 21 3.16 12.89 -14.25
N LEU A 22 4.08 12.39 -13.42
CA LEU A 22 3.77 11.66 -12.20
C LEU A 22 3.00 12.53 -11.20
N GLU A 23 3.36 13.80 -11.04
CA GLU A 23 2.63 14.74 -10.18
C GLU A 23 1.18 14.94 -10.62
N GLN A 24 0.92 15.05 -11.93
CA GLN A 24 -0.44 15.17 -12.43
C GLN A 24 -1.24 13.88 -12.24
N LEU A 25 -0.65 12.73 -12.57
CA LEU A 25 -1.31 11.42 -12.46
C LEU A 25 -1.59 11.01 -11.01
N GLN A 26 -0.77 11.43 -10.05
CA GLN A 26 -1.05 11.23 -8.63
C GLN A 26 -2.22 12.07 -8.11
N ARG A 27 -2.54 13.20 -8.76
CA ARG A 27 -3.69 14.05 -8.42
C ARG A 27 -4.97 13.59 -9.11
N ASP A 28 -4.85 13.22 -10.37
CA ASP A 28 -5.96 12.79 -11.20
C ASP A 28 -5.46 11.82 -12.28
N SER A 29 -5.70 10.54 -12.06
CA SER A 29 -5.34 9.48 -13.01
C SER A 29 -6.35 9.31 -14.15
N ALA A 30 -7.50 10.01 -14.11
CA ALA A 30 -8.52 9.97 -15.16
C ALA A 30 -8.27 10.96 -16.31
N LEU A 31 -7.21 11.77 -16.22
CA LEU A 31 -6.83 12.70 -17.27
C LEU A 31 -6.66 11.98 -18.62
N THR A 32 -7.24 12.55 -19.68
CA THR A 32 -6.94 12.11 -21.02
C THR A 32 -5.47 12.40 -21.36
N ASN A 33 -4.91 11.67 -22.33
CA ASN A 33 -3.55 11.94 -22.76
C ASN A 33 -3.36 13.37 -23.32
N GLN A 34 -4.43 13.95 -23.91
CA GLN A 34 -4.42 15.33 -24.39
C GLN A 34 -4.37 16.33 -23.22
N ASP A 35 -5.22 16.13 -22.21
CA ASP A 35 -5.24 17.00 -21.03
C ASP A 35 -3.95 16.92 -20.24
N LEU A 36 -3.40 15.71 -20.07
CA LEU A 36 -2.10 15.52 -19.46
C LEU A 36 -1.01 16.27 -20.20
N ALA A 37 -0.96 16.15 -21.53
CA ALA A 37 0.02 16.82 -22.37
C ALA A 37 -0.04 18.35 -22.24
N LEU A 38 -1.25 18.93 -22.18
CA LEU A 38 -1.43 20.35 -21.92
C LEU A 38 -0.88 20.76 -20.55
N LYS A 39 -1.21 19.99 -19.50
CA LYS A 39 -0.79 20.28 -18.11
C LYS A 39 0.73 20.20 -17.91
N VAL A 40 1.41 19.32 -18.63
CA VAL A 40 2.86 19.13 -18.51
C VAL A 40 3.67 19.85 -19.58
N HIS A 41 3.02 20.62 -20.44
CA HIS A 41 3.64 21.37 -21.55
C HIS A 41 4.46 20.48 -22.50
N ALA A 42 3.87 19.36 -22.95
CA ALA A 42 4.49 18.41 -23.87
C ALA A 42 3.51 18.01 -24.98
N SER A 43 3.99 17.30 -26.00
CA SER A 43 3.10 16.77 -27.05
C SER A 43 2.39 15.51 -26.57
N PRO A 44 1.13 15.24 -27.01
CA PRO A 44 0.42 14.03 -26.65
C PRO A 44 1.18 12.71 -26.97
N PRO A 45 1.87 12.56 -28.14
CA PRO A 45 2.68 11.36 -28.38
C PRO A 45 3.84 11.20 -27.40
N THR A 46 4.45 12.31 -26.97
CA THR A 46 5.53 12.28 -26.00
C THR A 46 5.00 11.82 -24.63
N CYS A 47 3.88 12.37 -24.16
CA CYS A 47 3.25 11.97 -22.90
C CYS A 47 2.88 10.50 -22.91
N LEU A 48 2.23 10.01 -23.96
CA LEU A 48 1.84 8.61 -24.07
C LEU A 48 3.06 7.67 -23.98
N ARG A 49 4.14 7.99 -24.69
CA ARG A 49 5.37 7.20 -24.64
C ARG A 49 5.99 7.20 -23.24
N ARG A 50 5.98 8.35 -22.54
CA ARG A 50 6.53 8.48 -21.18
C ARG A 50 5.69 7.71 -20.16
N VAL A 51 4.38 7.85 -20.18
CA VAL A 51 3.48 7.10 -19.29
C VAL A 51 3.65 5.60 -19.47
N ARG A 52 3.71 5.12 -20.73
CA ARG A 52 3.97 3.72 -21.02
C ARG A 52 5.29 3.25 -20.43
N ARG A 53 6.39 3.96 -20.66
CA ARG A 53 7.70 3.65 -20.08
C ARG A 53 7.64 3.57 -18.54
N LEU A 54 7.07 4.59 -17.87
CA LEU A 54 6.97 4.64 -16.42
C LEU A 54 6.14 3.48 -15.85
N THR A 55 5.17 2.99 -16.62
CA THR A 55 4.37 1.80 -16.25
C THR A 55 5.16 0.52 -16.47
N GLU A 56 5.84 0.37 -17.61
CA GLU A 56 6.66 -0.81 -17.94
C GLU A 56 7.85 -0.97 -16.98
N GLU A 57 8.42 0.14 -16.53
CA GLU A 57 9.50 0.19 -15.54
C GLU A 57 9.00 0.09 -14.08
N GLY A 58 7.68 -0.03 -13.87
CA GLY A 58 7.08 -0.24 -12.55
C GLY A 58 7.01 1.00 -11.65
N VAL A 59 7.39 2.19 -12.14
CA VAL A 59 7.23 3.45 -11.40
C VAL A 59 5.75 3.76 -11.17
N ILE A 60 4.92 3.54 -12.19
CA ILE A 60 3.46 3.54 -12.07
C ILE A 60 3.04 2.08 -11.88
N ALA A 61 2.86 1.68 -10.62
CA ALA A 61 2.49 0.30 -10.30
C ALA A 61 1.09 -0.06 -10.83
N ARG A 62 0.13 0.86 -10.71
CA ARG A 62 -1.25 0.71 -11.20
C ARG A 62 -2.00 2.04 -11.14
N GLN A 63 -3.09 2.12 -11.91
CA GLN A 63 -4.08 3.20 -11.81
C GLN A 63 -5.38 2.63 -11.28
N VAL A 64 -5.94 3.24 -10.25
CA VAL A 64 -7.16 2.78 -9.57
C VAL A 64 -8.05 3.97 -9.20
N ALA A 65 -9.36 3.75 -9.17
CA ALA A 65 -10.28 4.68 -8.53
C ALA A 65 -10.23 4.49 -7.01
N LEU A 66 -10.07 5.59 -6.27
CA LEU A 66 -10.22 5.57 -4.81
C LEU A 66 -11.70 5.78 -4.48
N LEU A 67 -12.28 4.81 -3.80
CA LEU A 67 -13.66 4.86 -3.38
C LEU A 67 -13.78 5.42 -1.96
N ASP A 68 -14.84 6.18 -1.72
CA ASP A 68 -15.20 6.64 -0.38
C ASP A 68 -15.98 5.54 0.35
N PRO A 69 -15.38 4.86 1.35
CA PRO A 69 -16.03 3.77 2.05
C PRO A 69 -17.26 4.21 2.83
N ASP A 70 -17.31 5.46 3.28
CA ASP A 70 -18.45 5.98 4.06
C ASP A 70 -19.71 6.12 3.19
N ARG A 71 -19.54 6.22 1.86
CA ARG A 71 -20.65 6.24 0.88
C ARG A 71 -21.08 4.85 0.43
N LEU A 72 -20.31 3.82 0.72
CA LEU A 72 -20.58 2.44 0.30
C LEU A 72 -21.17 1.58 1.42
N GLY A 73 -21.43 2.18 2.57
CA GLY A 73 -21.94 1.51 3.76
C GLY A 73 -20.93 1.47 4.90
N SER A 74 -21.39 1.05 6.06
CA SER A 74 -20.52 0.98 7.25
C SER A 74 -19.40 -0.05 7.03
N THR A 75 -18.17 0.38 7.23
CA THR A 75 -16.99 -0.49 7.26
C THR A 75 -16.22 -0.26 8.55
N LEU A 76 -15.74 -1.35 9.13
CA LEU A 76 -14.88 -1.33 10.31
C LEU A 76 -13.42 -1.40 9.85
N THR A 77 -12.63 -0.38 10.18
CA THR A 77 -11.19 -0.41 9.95
C THR A 77 -10.49 -0.75 11.26
N ALA A 78 -9.67 -1.81 11.24
CA ALA A 78 -8.84 -2.22 12.36
C ALA A 78 -7.36 -2.09 12.01
N ILE A 79 -6.59 -1.58 12.97
CA ILE A 79 -5.13 -1.54 12.96
C ILE A 79 -4.69 -2.64 13.92
N VAL A 80 -3.99 -3.64 13.41
CA VAL A 80 -3.66 -4.86 14.16
C VAL A 80 -2.14 -4.99 14.27
N GLU A 81 -1.64 -4.98 15.49
CA GLU A 81 -0.25 -5.29 15.81
C GLU A 81 -0.13 -6.79 16.10
N ILE A 82 0.84 -7.44 15.46
CA ILE A 82 1.05 -8.88 15.57
C ILE A 82 2.50 -9.15 15.94
N THR A 83 2.68 -9.96 16.98
CA THR A 83 3.99 -10.44 17.40
C THR A 83 4.04 -11.96 17.26
N LEU A 84 5.09 -12.45 16.62
CA LEU A 84 5.33 -13.88 16.43
C LEU A 84 6.15 -14.46 17.59
N ASP A 85 6.01 -15.76 17.82
CA ASP A 85 6.85 -16.50 18.78
C ASP A 85 8.26 -16.70 18.22
N VAL A 86 8.35 -17.09 16.96
CA VAL A 86 9.61 -17.34 16.26
C VAL A 86 9.78 -16.32 15.14
N GLN A 87 10.83 -15.50 15.26
CA GLN A 87 11.16 -14.40 14.34
C GLN A 87 12.25 -14.78 13.32
N ALA A 88 12.40 -16.09 13.01
CA ALA A 88 13.26 -16.51 11.92
C ALA A 88 12.75 -16.00 10.57
N ALA A 89 13.65 -15.72 9.64
CA ALA A 89 13.30 -15.09 8.35
C ALA A 89 12.22 -15.88 7.59
N GLU A 90 12.30 -17.21 7.62
CA GLU A 90 11.34 -18.11 6.98
C GLU A 90 9.94 -17.97 7.60
N ARG A 91 9.87 -17.85 8.93
CA ARG A 91 8.59 -17.71 9.66
C ARG A 91 7.95 -16.34 9.45
N LEU A 92 8.77 -15.30 9.34
CA LEU A 92 8.29 -13.97 8.98
C LEU A 92 7.74 -13.96 7.55
N ALA A 93 8.44 -14.58 6.60
CA ALA A 93 7.99 -14.67 5.20
C ALA A 93 6.71 -15.52 5.05
N GLU A 94 6.58 -16.62 5.79
CA GLU A 94 5.38 -17.46 5.82
C GLU A 94 4.16 -16.68 6.30
N PHE A 95 4.31 -15.93 7.39
CA PHE A 95 3.22 -15.10 7.92
C PHE A 95 2.86 -13.96 6.96
N GLU A 96 3.86 -13.31 6.34
CA GLU A 96 3.65 -12.27 5.34
C GLU A 96 2.83 -12.80 4.15
N GLN A 97 3.19 -13.99 3.62
CA GLN A 97 2.45 -14.63 2.56
C GLN A 97 0.99 -14.93 2.96
N HIS A 98 0.78 -15.42 4.18
CA HIS A 98 -0.56 -15.65 4.72
C HIS A 98 -1.39 -14.35 4.76
N MET A 99 -0.77 -13.21 5.11
CA MET A 99 -1.46 -11.90 5.10
C MET A 99 -1.79 -11.42 3.69
N LEU A 100 -0.96 -11.73 2.68
CA LEU A 100 -1.22 -11.35 1.29
C LEU A 100 -2.44 -12.09 0.70
N GLU A 101 -2.73 -13.29 1.18
CA GLU A 101 -3.87 -14.10 0.73
C GLU A 101 -5.19 -13.67 1.39
N GLU A 102 -5.14 -12.93 2.50
CA GLU A 102 -6.32 -12.52 3.25
C GLU A 102 -7.00 -11.29 2.61
N ALA A 103 -8.14 -11.51 1.98
CA ALA A 103 -8.85 -10.46 1.24
C ALA A 103 -9.28 -9.24 2.09
N ALA A 104 -9.46 -9.41 3.40
CA ALA A 104 -9.79 -8.32 4.31
C ALA A 104 -8.58 -7.45 4.68
N VAL A 105 -7.36 -7.94 4.47
CA VAL A 105 -6.13 -7.19 4.69
C VAL A 105 -5.94 -6.20 3.56
N ARG A 106 -5.81 -4.93 3.90
CA ARG A 106 -5.58 -3.84 2.94
C ARG A 106 -4.15 -3.41 2.87
N GLN A 107 -3.43 -3.51 4.00
CA GLN A 107 -2.00 -3.19 4.09
C GLN A 107 -1.36 -4.11 5.12
N CYS A 108 -0.13 -4.53 4.85
CA CYS A 108 0.68 -5.33 5.76
C CYS A 108 2.09 -4.75 5.76
N TYR A 109 2.59 -4.39 6.93
CA TYR A 109 3.91 -3.83 7.14
C TYR A 109 4.69 -4.71 8.10
N ARG A 110 5.90 -5.12 7.72
CA ARG A 110 6.89 -5.62 8.67
C ARG A 110 7.54 -4.41 9.33
N VAL A 111 7.60 -4.38 10.65
CA VAL A 111 8.05 -3.22 11.42
C VAL A 111 9.13 -3.57 12.43
N SER A 112 9.90 -2.57 12.87
CA SER A 112 10.93 -2.68 13.91
C SER A 112 11.28 -1.27 14.40
N PRO A 113 11.48 -1.05 15.72
CA PRO A 113 11.22 -1.95 16.84
C PRO A 113 9.72 -2.01 17.17
N GLY A 114 9.30 -3.05 17.88
CA GLY A 114 7.91 -3.20 18.36
C GLY A 114 7.33 -4.56 18.00
N PRO A 115 6.07 -4.64 17.52
CA PRO A 115 5.51 -5.86 16.96
C PRO A 115 6.27 -6.26 15.69
N ASP A 116 6.09 -7.49 15.22
CA ASP A 116 6.71 -7.93 13.95
C ASP A 116 5.96 -7.39 12.74
N PHE A 117 4.62 -7.28 12.86
CA PHE A 117 3.76 -6.76 11.80
C PHE A 117 2.74 -5.76 12.31
N VAL A 118 2.44 -4.78 11.46
CA VAL A 118 1.26 -3.92 11.57
C VAL A 118 0.40 -4.15 10.32
N VAL A 119 -0.85 -4.53 10.54
CA VAL A 119 -1.79 -4.88 9.48
C VAL A 119 -2.99 -3.96 9.53
N ILE A 120 -3.39 -3.40 8.39
CA ILE A 120 -4.62 -2.64 8.26
C ILE A 120 -5.68 -3.53 7.62
N VAL A 121 -6.77 -3.71 8.35
CA VAL A 121 -7.88 -4.58 7.96
C VAL A 121 -9.13 -3.76 7.74
N GLN A 122 -9.94 -4.14 6.77
CA GLN A 122 -11.26 -3.55 6.54
C GLN A 122 -12.30 -4.64 6.37
N VAL A 123 -13.31 -4.62 7.24
CA VAL A 123 -14.41 -5.59 7.30
C VAL A 123 -15.74 -4.87 7.47
N PRO A 124 -16.88 -5.48 7.14
CA PRO A 124 -18.19 -4.82 7.28
C PRO A 124 -18.59 -4.54 8.73
N ASP A 125 -18.26 -5.42 9.68
CA ASP A 125 -18.74 -5.34 11.06
C ASP A 125 -17.83 -6.11 12.05
N MET A 126 -18.16 -6.05 13.33
CA MET A 126 -17.44 -6.75 14.40
C MET A 126 -17.49 -8.29 14.28
N PRO A 127 -18.65 -8.94 13.97
CA PRO A 127 -18.68 -10.38 13.72
C PRO A 127 -17.71 -10.81 12.62
N ALA A 128 -17.63 -10.08 11.51
CA ALA A 128 -16.67 -10.34 10.43
C ALA A 128 -15.22 -10.16 10.88
N TYR A 129 -14.95 -9.15 11.74
CA TYR A 129 -13.63 -8.98 12.34
C TYR A 129 -13.26 -10.16 13.25
N HIS A 130 -14.16 -10.62 14.12
CA HIS A 130 -13.89 -11.76 14.99
C HIS A 130 -13.59 -13.04 14.19
N ALA A 131 -14.36 -13.30 13.12
CA ALA A 131 -14.12 -14.44 12.24
C ALA A 131 -12.73 -14.35 11.57
N LEU A 132 -12.36 -13.16 11.08
CA LEU A 132 -11.03 -12.90 10.51
C LEU A 132 -9.94 -13.10 11.55
N ALA A 133 -10.05 -12.46 12.72
CA ALA A 133 -9.03 -12.52 13.76
C ALA A 133 -8.77 -13.96 14.22
N HIS A 134 -9.82 -14.76 14.34
CA HIS A 134 -9.69 -16.17 14.68
C HIS A 134 -8.91 -16.94 13.61
N ARG A 135 -9.32 -16.90 12.33
CA ARG A 135 -8.68 -17.72 11.29
C ARG A 135 -7.30 -17.22 10.87
N ALA A 136 -7.10 -15.90 10.82
CA ALA A 136 -5.88 -15.31 10.26
C ALA A 136 -4.80 -15.00 11.31
N PHE A 137 -5.20 -14.77 12.56
CA PHE A 137 -4.28 -14.37 13.62
C PHE A 137 -4.20 -15.41 14.74
N THR A 138 -5.28 -15.63 15.50
CA THR A 138 -5.22 -16.44 16.73
C THR A 138 -5.12 -17.94 16.49
N ALA A 139 -5.58 -18.44 15.36
CA ALA A 139 -5.39 -19.84 14.97
C ALA A 139 -4.00 -20.11 14.34
N HIS A 140 -3.24 -19.10 14.03
CA HIS A 140 -1.91 -19.25 13.43
C HIS A 140 -0.88 -19.66 14.50
N ALA A 141 -0.26 -20.81 14.31
CA ALA A 141 0.59 -21.46 15.33
C ALA A 141 1.78 -20.62 15.81
N ASN A 142 2.28 -19.69 14.97
CA ASN A 142 3.42 -18.83 15.28
C ASN A 142 3.03 -17.45 15.82
N VAL A 143 1.72 -17.15 15.99
CA VAL A 143 1.28 -15.87 16.54
C VAL A 143 1.25 -15.95 18.07
N ARG A 144 2.10 -15.13 18.72
CA ARG A 144 2.18 -15.01 20.18
C ARG A 144 1.21 -14.02 20.75
N ASN A 145 1.08 -12.86 20.09
CA ASN A 145 0.26 -11.75 20.58
C ASN A 145 -0.38 -10.98 19.45
N VAL A 146 -1.64 -10.58 19.66
CA VAL A 146 -2.40 -9.73 18.76
C VAL A 146 -2.99 -8.58 19.55
N ARG A 147 -2.73 -7.37 19.10
CA ARG A 147 -3.29 -6.14 19.68
C ARG A 147 -4.03 -5.35 18.62
N THR A 148 -5.29 -5.06 18.84
CA THR A 148 -6.15 -4.43 17.84
C THR A 148 -6.66 -3.09 18.31
N PHE A 149 -6.60 -2.12 17.40
CA PHE A 149 -7.21 -0.80 17.55
C PHE A 149 -8.26 -0.62 16.46
N PHE A 150 -9.45 -0.20 16.86
CA PHE A 150 -10.50 0.13 15.89
C PHE A 150 -10.46 1.63 15.59
N SER A 151 -10.43 1.97 14.31
CA SER A 151 -10.48 3.36 13.89
C SER A 151 -11.85 3.95 14.18
N VAL A 152 -11.90 4.99 15.00
CA VAL A 152 -13.13 5.76 15.28
C VAL A 152 -13.32 6.90 14.29
N HIS A 153 -12.24 7.38 13.67
CA HIS A 153 -12.25 8.45 12.69
C HIS A 153 -10.96 8.43 11.87
N ARG A 154 -11.07 8.61 10.56
CA ARG A 154 -9.95 8.75 9.64
C ARG A 154 -9.83 10.19 9.18
N ALA A 155 -8.98 10.97 9.85
CA ALA A 155 -8.79 12.39 9.57
C ALA A 155 -8.12 12.66 8.21
N LYS A 156 -7.25 11.75 7.74
CA LYS A 156 -6.53 11.89 6.47
C LYS A 156 -6.27 10.52 5.85
N PHE A 157 -6.43 10.45 4.54
CA PHE A 157 -5.99 9.34 3.71
C PHE A 157 -5.42 9.91 2.41
N GLU A 158 -4.11 9.82 2.25
CA GLU A 158 -3.38 10.32 1.08
C GLU A 158 -2.47 9.21 0.56
N THR A 159 -2.58 8.92 -0.73
CA THR A 159 -1.78 7.87 -1.39
C THR A 159 -0.62 8.45 -2.19
N ARG A 160 -0.54 9.78 -2.29
CA ARG A 160 0.53 10.46 -3.03
C ARG A 160 1.87 10.30 -2.31
N VAL A 161 2.92 10.03 -3.08
CA VAL A 161 4.30 9.99 -2.62
C VAL A 161 5.08 11.19 -3.15
N ASP A 162 6.02 11.69 -2.36
CA ASP A 162 6.92 12.73 -2.80
C ASP A 162 7.91 12.17 -3.82
N LEU A 163 8.12 12.89 -4.91
CA LEU A 163 9.08 12.50 -5.92
C LEU A 163 10.49 12.95 -5.51
N PRO A 164 11.53 12.13 -5.77
CA PRO A 164 12.90 12.51 -5.45
C PRO A 164 13.29 13.79 -6.18
N ALA A 165 14.09 14.64 -5.52
CA ALA A 165 14.66 15.84 -6.15
C ALA A 165 15.51 15.45 -7.37
N ALA A 166 15.66 16.42 -8.30
CA ALA A 166 16.51 16.26 -9.48
C ALA A 166 17.99 16.20 -9.09
#